data_f4c661d4f7d126df1a2ee9bc979bbd09
#
_entry.id   f4c661d4f7d126df1a2ee9bc979bbd09
#
_cell.length_a   1.000
_cell.length_b   1.000
_cell.length_c   1.000
_cell.angle_alpha   90.00
_cell.angle_beta   90.00
_cell.angle_gamma   90.00
#
_symmetry.space_group_name_H-M   'P 1'
#
loop_
_entity.id
_entity.type
_entity.pdbx_description
1 polymer ?
#
loop_
_entity_poly.entity_id
_entity_poly.type
_entity_poly.pdbx_seq_one_letter_code
_entity_poly.pdbx_strand_id
1 'polypeptide(L)'
;MAFFACSPFLFTTVQAAVFSPQSFSLDNGLKVVVIENHRAPIAMQMLWYRVGAADEEAGESGLAHFLEHLLFKGTKTIKPGEFSRTISRIGGRDNAFTSYDFTAYFQRAAAHELETIMRLEADRMHNLVLTDEVVLPERDVVLEERRSRTDNSPAAQLREQVRRALYLNHPYGRPVIGWMSEIKKLTTENALAFYRKHYAPNNAMLIIAGDVSVENVRMLAEKYYGPIPSRVVPARVRPKEPPHRAARRVVLKNVRVRLPSWSRTYLAPSYAAGEKRHVYPLEVLAQVLGGGSTSRLYRKLVVERGIASSAGAWYSGDGLDYGEFGVYVSPKAGGDIQVLENAMVEELAAAIKEGFQPADIDRAKKLISAQAIYARDGIRAGPNAIGQAFTQGQTIEDVEAWPERISAVTPEQVMAAAKAVLIVESSVTSILLPEAAK
;
A
#
# COMPACT_ATOMS: atom_id res chain seq x y z
N MET A 1 -57.61 33.59 -13.93
CA MET A 1 -56.26 33.59 -13.29
C MET A 1 -55.80 32.15 -13.15
N ALA A 2 -54.89 31.71 -14.03
CA ALA A 2 -54.34 30.36 -13.98
C ALA A 2 -52.98 30.43 -13.32
N PHE A 3 -52.80 29.77 -12.17
CA PHE A 3 -51.53 29.61 -11.50
C PHE A 3 -50.73 28.49 -12.17
N PHE A 4 -49.62 28.86 -12.83
CA PHE A 4 -48.60 27.90 -13.26
C PHE A 4 -47.71 27.56 -12.04
N ALA A 5 -47.82 26.32 -11.56
CA ALA A 5 -46.92 25.80 -10.56
C ALA A 5 -45.60 25.39 -11.25
N CYS A 6 -44.52 26.14 -10.95
CA CYS A 6 -43.17 25.82 -11.41
C CYS A 6 -42.61 24.75 -10.48
N SER A 7 -42.52 23.50 -10.92
CA SER A 7 -41.79 22.43 -10.19
C SER A 7 -40.30 22.65 -10.32
N PRO A 8 -39.53 22.66 -9.22
CA PRO A 8 -38.09 22.74 -9.30
C PRO A 8 -37.52 21.41 -9.83
N PHE A 9 -36.88 21.47 -10.98
CA PHE A 9 -36.04 20.37 -11.46
C PHE A 9 -34.80 20.25 -10.52
N LEU A 10 -34.81 19.22 -9.71
CA LEU A 10 -33.60 18.80 -8.97
C LEU A 10 -32.59 18.23 -10.00
N PHE A 11 -31.61 19.03 -10.37
CA PHE A 11 -30.43 18.54 -11.09
C PHE A 11 -29.61 17.71 -10.12
N THR A 12 -29.78 16.39 -10.15
CA THR A 12 -28.80 15.48 -9.58
C THR A 12 -27.55 15.60 -10.45
N THR A 13 -26.51 16.24 -9.93
CA THR A 13 -25.18 16.20 -10.54
C THR A 13 -24.73 14.74 -10.49
N VAL A 14 -24.82 14.05 -11.62
CA VAL A 14 -24.15 12.76 -11.81
C VAL A 14 -22.65 13.07 -11.79
N GLN A 15 -22.02 12.82 -10.65
CA GLN A 15 -20.57 12.93 -10.54
C GLN A 15 -19.96 11.83 -11.40
N ALA A 16 -19.09 12.21 -12.33
CA ALA A 16 -18.41 11.25 -13.19
C ALA A 16 -17.63 10.25 -12.32
N ALA A 17 -17.93 8.96 -12.48
CA ALA A 17 -17.21 7.90 -11.80
C ALA A 17 -15.70 8.02 -11.99
N VAL A 18 -14.90 7.63 -10.98
CA VAL A 18 -13.45 7.81 -10.96
C VAL A 18 -12.79 7.00 -12.06
N PHE A 19 -13.13 5.72 -12.15
CA PHE A 19 -12.55 4.77 -13.10
C PHE A 19 -13.61 4.09 -13.97
N SER A 20 -14.90 4.19 -13.61
CA SER A 20 -16.04 3.52 -14.29
C SER A 20 -15.81 2.02 -14.51
N PRO A 21 -15.37 1.26 -13.49
CA PRO A 21 -15.08 -0.14 -13.67
C PRO A 21 -16.35 -0.97 -13.86
N GLN A 22 -16.27 -1.99 -14.70
CA GLN A 22 -17.29 -3.04 -14.80
C GLN A 22 -16.76 -4.31 -14.13
N SER A 23 -17.60 -5.08 -13.46
CA SER A 23 -17.17 -6.27 -12.74
C SER A 23 -18.13 -7.45 -12.93
N PHE A 24 -17.57 -8.65 -12.88
CA PHE A 24 -18.29 -9.91 -12.86
C PHE A 24 -17.49 -10.97 -12.09
N SER A 25 -18.11 -12.09 -11.80
CA SER A 25 -17.44 -13.24 -11.17
C SER A 25 -17.55 -14.47 -12.05
N LEU A 26 -16.49 -15.30 -12.05
CA LEU A 26 -16.53 -16.62 -12.63
C LEU A 26 -17.12 -17.63 -11.64
N ASP A 27 -17.57 -18.79 -12.11
CA ASP A 27 -18.17 -19.86 -11.29
C ASP A 27 -17.21 -20.38 -10.20
N ASN A 28 -15.90 -20.33 -10.45
CA ASN A 28 -14.87 -20.70 -9.48
C ASN A 28 -14.59 -19.62 -8.42
N GLY A 29 -15.32 -18.52 -8.41
CA GLY A 29 -15.23 -17.44 -7.44
C GLY A 29 -14.18 -16.36 -7.76
N LEU A 30 -13.47 -16.42 -8.89
CA LEU A 30 -12.59 -15.34 -9.33
C LEU A 30 -13.41 -14.09 -9.63
N LYS A 31 -13.09 -12.99 -8.97
CA LYS A 31 -13.63 -11.67 -9.31
C LYS A 31 -12.84 -11.06 -10.46
N VAL A 32 -13.52 -10.56 -11.47
CA VAL A 32 -12.91 -9.88 -12.62
C VAL A 32 -13.43 -8.45 -12.68
N VAL A 33 -12.50 -7.50 -12.82
CA VAL A 33 -12.80 -6.08 -12.99
C VAL A 33 -12.18 -5.59 -14.28
N VAL A 34 -12.93 -4.84 -15.07
CA VAL A 34 -12.51 -4.27 -16.36
C VAL A 34 -12.62 -2.76 -16.30
N ILE A 35 -11.56 -2.07 -16.69
CA ILE A 35 -11.48 -0.61 -16.80
C ILE A 35 -11.13 -0.29 -18.25
N GLU A 36 -12.14 -0.02 -19.06
CA GLU A 36 -11.94 0.31 -20.47
C GLU A 36 -11.29 1.69 -20.63
N ASN A 37 -10.21 1.76 -21.40
CA ASN A 37 -9.50 2.99 -21.68
C ASN A 37 -8.82 2.93 -23.05
N HIS A 38 -9.46 3.47 -24.06
CA HIS A 38 -9.06 3.40 -25.47
C HIS A 38 -8.09 4.51 -25.92
N ARG A 39 -7.45 5.24 -24.96
CA ARG A 39 -6.53 6.32 -25.28
C ARG A 39 -5.20 5.85 -25.91
N ALA A 40 -4.82 4.62 -25.67
CA ALA A 40 -3.61 4.01 -26.22
C ALA A 40 -3.83 2.50 -26.43
N PRO A 41 -3.24 1.88 -27.46
CA PRO A 41 -3.44 0.45 -27.78
C PRO A 41 -2.64 -0.47 -26.85
N ILE A 42 -2.83 -0.32 -25.55
CA ILE A 42 -2.15 -1.11 -24.51
C ILE A 42 -3.17 -1.74 -23.55
N ALA A 43 -2.85 -2.91 -23.05
CA ALA A 43 -3.57 -3.57 -21.99
C ALA A 43 -2.66 -3.82 -20.79
N MET A 44 -3.24 -3.71 -19.61
CA MET A 44 -2.62 -4.06 -18.34
C MET A 44 -3.47 -5.09 -17.63
N GLN A 45 -2.85 -6.19 -17.22
CA GLN A 45 -3.43 -7.17 -16.33
C GLN A 45 -2.80 -7.04 -14.97
N MET A 46 -3.60 -7.09 -13.90
CA MET A 46 -3.15 -7.24 -12.52
C MET A 46 -3.95 -8.34 -11.83
N LEU A 47 -3.24 -9.29 -11.24
CA LEU A 47 -3.84 -10.35 -10.44
C LEU A 47 -3.46 -10.16 -8.97
N TRP A 48 -4.45 -9.90 -8.13
CA TRP A 48 -4.31 -9.63 -6.72
C TRP A 48 -4.77 -10.82 -5.89
N TYR A 49 -3.89 -11.33 -5.03
CA TYR A 49 -4.21 -12.38 -4.06
C TYR A 49 -4.40 -11.79 -2.68
N ARG A 50 -5.44 -12.21 -1.98
CA ARG A 50 -5.72 -11.81 -0.58
C ARG A 50 -4.84 -12.61 0.38
N VAL A 51 -3.53 -12.50 0.24
CA VAL A 51 -2.51 -13.11 1.08
C VAL A 51 -1.21 -12.33 0.98
N GLY A 52 -0.59 -12.06 2.12
CA GLY A 52 0.67 -11.33 2.20
C GLY A 52 1.49 -11.72 3.44
N ALA A 53 2.47 -10.90 3.79
CA ALA A 53 3.40 -11.19 4.88
C ALA A 53 2.74 -11.32 6.26
N ALA A 54 1.56 -10.72 6.47
CA ALA A 54 0.84 -10.86 7.72
C ALA A 54 0.08 -12.19 7.87
N ASP A 55 -0.01 -12.98 6.81
CA ASP A 55 -0.65 -14.29 6.80
C ASP A 55 0.37 -15.44 7.01
N GLU A 56 1.66 -15.11 7.15
CA GLU A 56 2.73 -16.06 7.44
C GLU A 56 2.66 -16.56 8.88
N GLU A 57 3.07 -17.79 9.10
CA GLU A 57 3.17 -18.37 10.45
C GLU A 57 4.40 -17.79 11.20
N ALA A 58 4.41 -17.91 12.52
CA ALA A 58 5.55 -17.49 13.32
C ALA A 58 6.77 -18.37 12.99
N GLY A 59 7.92 -17.74 12.70
CA GLY A 59 9.16 -18.44 12.31
C GLY A 59 9.35 -18.60 10.80
N GLU A 60 8.39 -18.17 9.98
CA GLU A 60 8.43 -18.27 8.52
C GLU A 60 8.32 -16.90 7.83
N SER A 61 8.77 -15.81 8.50
CA SER A 61 8.67 -14.48 7.91
C SER A 61 9.48 -14.36 6.61
N GLY A 62 8.86 -13.69 5.63
CA GLY A 62 9.38 -13.54 4.27
C GLY A 62 8.90 -14.60 3.29
N LEU A 63 8.08 -15.56 3.73
CA LEU A 63 7.59 -16.64 2.88
C LEU A 63 6.69 -16.13 1.75
N ALA A 64 5.82 -15.14 2.02
CA ALA A 64 4.97 -14.54 0.99
C ALA A 64 5.79 -13.83 -0.09
N HIS A 65 6.81 -13.06 0.30
CA HIS A 65 7.74 -12.39 -0.62
C HIS A 65 8.62 -13.42 -1.36
N PHE A 66 9.10 -14.44 -0.68
CA PHE A 66 9.85 -15.51 -1.30
C PHE A 66 9.02 -16.25 -2.35
N LEU A 67 7.76 -16.56 -2.06
CA LEU A 67 6.86 -17.16 -3.05
C LEU A 67 6.59 -16.22 -4.24
N GLU A 68 6.53 -14.89 -4.03
CA GLU A 68 6.46 -13.92 -5.12
C GLU A 68 7.57 -14.15 -6.15
N HIS A 69 8.84 -14.29 -5.69
CA HIS A 69 9.98 -14.60 -6.55
C HIS A 69 9.83 -15.95 -7.25
N LEU A 70 9.39 -16.96 -6.50
CA LEU A 70 9.28 -18.33 -6.99
C LEU A 70 8.20 -18.50 -8.06
N LEU A 71 7.19 -17.63 -8.11
CA LEU A 71 6.16 -17.64 -9.16
C LEU A 71 6.74 -17.36 -10.56
N PHE A 72 7.97 -16.84 -10.66
CA PHE A 72 8.69 -16.65 -11.92
C PHE A 72 9.61 -17.84 -12.31
N LYS A 73 9.65 -18.90 -11.48
CA LYS A 73 10.60 -20.01 -11.66
C LYS A 73 10.06 -21.16 -12.49
N GLY A 74 8.83 -21.06 -13.00
CA GLY A 74 8.28 -21.98 -13.98
C GLY A 74 7.04 -22.73 -13.50
N THR A 75 6.40 -23.38 -14.47
CA THR A 75 5.19 -24.17 -14.29
C THR A 75 5.38 -25.51 -14.99
N LYS A 76 4.32 -26.34 -15.04
CA LYS A 76 4.33 -27.58 -15.83
C LYS A 76 4.57 -27.35 -17.32
N THR A 77 4.20 -26.17 -17.84
CA THR A 77 4.22 -25.83 -19.28
C THR A 77 5.23 -24.74 -19.63
N ILE A 78 5.68 -23.94 -18.66
CA ILE A 78 6.57 -22.78 -18.84
C ILE A 78 7.86 -23.03 -18.07
N LYS A 79 9.00 -23.02 -18.75
CA LYS A 79 10.33 -23.21 -18.13
C LYS A 79 10.75 -22.00 -17.27
N PRO A 80 11.68 -22.19 -16.33
CA PRO A 80 12.22 -21.08 -15.51
C PRO A 80 12.69 -19.90 -16.36
N GLY A 81 12.20 -18.69 -16.02
CA GLY A 81 12.50 -17.44 -16.71
C GLY A 81 11.84 -17.26 -18.08
N GLU A 82 11.12 -18.27 -18.60
CA GLU A 82 10.46 -18.18 -19.91
C GLU A 82 9.24 -17.24 -19.86
N PHE A 83 8.56 -17.14 -18.73
CA PHE A 83 7.46 -16.20 -18.54
C PHE A 83 7.90 -14.78 -18.90
N SER A 84 8.88 -14.22 -18.19
CA SER A 84 9.37 -12.85 -18.42
C SER A 84 10.02 -12.67 -19.79
N ARG A 85 10.73 -13.71 -20.31
CA ARG A 85 11.25 -13.66 -21.68
C ARG A 85 10.13 -13.57 -22.72
N THR A 86 9.03 -14.27 -22.52
CA THR A 86 7.88 -14.21 -23.44
C THR A 86 7.21 -12.84 -23.38
N ILE A 87 7.00 -12.30 -22.18
CA ILE A 87 6.46 -10.94 -22.01
C ILE A 87 7.39 -9.90 -22.67
N SER A 88 8.70 -9.98 -22.46
CA SER A 88 9.66 -9.06 -23.08
C SER A 88 9.67 -9.17 -24.62
N ARG A 89 9.51 -10.38 -25.17
CA ARG A 89 9.51 -10.64 -26.63
C ARG A 89 8.32 -9.97 -27.33
N ILE A 90 7.17 -9.88 -26.65
CA ILE A 90 5.98 -9.17 -27.15
C ILE A 90 6.02 -7.65 -26.82
N GLY A 91 7.18 -7.12 -26.40
CA GLY A 91 7.32 -5.70 -26.03
C GLY A 91 6.65 -5.33 -24.71
N GLY A 92 6.24 -6.31 -23.92
CA GLY A 92 5.60 -6.12 -22.63
C GLY A 92 6.59 -5.95 -21.46
N ARG A 93 6.02 -5.73 -20.29
CA ARG A 93 6.73 -5.71 -19.00
C ARG A 93 5.89 -6.45 -17.97
N ASP A 94 6.56 -7.19 -17.12
CA ASP A 94 5.99 -7.90 -15.98
C ASP A 94 6.72 -7.52 -14.69
N ASN A 95 6.02 -7.62 -13.57
CA ASN A 95 6.59 -7.54 -12.24
C ASN A 95 5.57 -8.02 -11.21
N ALA A 96 5.97 -8.02 -9.93
CA ALA A 96 5.12 -8.33 -8.80
C ALA A 96 5.48 -7.47 -7.59
N PHE A 97 4.67 -7.53 -6.55
CA PHE A 97 4.96 -6.91 -5.26
C PHE A 97 4.14 -7.56 -4.16
N THR A 98 4.76 -7.72 -3.00
CA THR A 98 4.15 -8.24 -1.79
C THR A 98 4.01 -7.14 -0.73
N SER A 99 2.88 -7.13 -0.04
CA SER A 99 2.61 -6.29 1.12
C SER A 99 2.22 -7.17 2.32
N TYR A 100 1.71 -6.56 3.36
CA TYR A 100 1.22 -7.29 4.53
C TYR A 100 -0.04 -8.11 4.22
N ASP A 101 -0.95 -7.55 3.42
CA ASP A 101 -2.30 -8.08 3.20
C ASP A 101 -2.52 -8.70 1.83
N PHE A 102 -1.57 -8.54 0.94
CA PHE A 102 -1.71 -8.98 -0.44
C PHE A 102 -0.37 -9.27 -1.12
N THR A 103 -0.45 -10.07 -2.17
CA THR A 103 0.58 -10.22 -3.21
C THR A 103 -0.07 -9.99 -4.56
N ALA A 104 0.54 -9.16 -5.40
CA ALA A 104 0.00 -8.82 -6.72
C ALA A 104 1.04 -9.02 -7.82
N TYR A 105 0.57 -9.53 -8.95
CA TYR A 105 1.36 -9.76 -10.16
C TYR A 105 0.76 -8.94 -11.30
N PHE A 106 1.59 -8.36 -12.15
CA PHE A 106 1.07 -7.57 -13.25
C PHE A 106 1.90 -7.69 -14.52
N GLN A 107 1.21 -7.57 -15.65
CA GLN A 107 1.79 -7.48 -16.98
C GLN A 107 1.17 -6.30 -17.72
N ARG A 108 1.98 -5.64 -18.53
CA ARG A 108 1.54 -4.62 -19.48
C ARG A 108 2.12 -4.94 -20.84
N ALA A 109 1.27 -4.99 -21.86
CA ALA A 109 1.67 -5.23 -23.24
C ALA A 109 0.75 -4.47 -24.21
N ALA A 110 0.99 -4.59 -25.51
CA ALA A 110 0.05 -4.14 -26.53
C ALA A 110 -1.31 -4.85 -26.36
N ALA A 111 -2.42 -4.16 -26.63
CA ALA A 111 -3.77 -4.69 -26.39
C ALA A 111 -4.07 -6.02 -27.08
N HIS A 112 -3.53 -6.24 -28.31
CA HIS A 112 -3.68 -7.49 -29.04
C HIS A 112 -2.97 -8.69 -28.40
N GLU A 113 -2.08 -8.46 -27.42
CA GLU A 113 -1.38 -9.49 -26.65
C GLU A 113 -2.11 -9.86 -25.33
N LEU A 114 -3.30 -9.32 -25.10
CA LEU A 114 -4.06 -9.60 -23.88
C LEU A 114 -4.25 -11.11 -23.65
N GLU A 115 -4.59 -11.86 -24.68
CA GLU A 115 -4.77 -13.31 -24.60
C GLU A 115 -3.48 -14.01 -24.15
N THR A 116 -2.32 -13.59 -24.66
CA THR A 116 -1.01 -14.12 -24.28
C THR A 116 -0.74 -13.92 -22.80
N ILE A 117 -0.93 -12.70 -22.27
CA ILE A 117 -0.66 -12.41 -20.85
C ILE A 117 -1.66 -13.11 -19.92
N MET A 118 -2.94 -13.19 -20.28
CA MET A 118 -3.96 -13.90 -19.50
C MET A 118 -3.69 -15.40 -19.41
N ARG A 119 -3.31 -16.02 -20.52
CA ARG A 119 -2.95 -17.44 -20.56
C ARG A 119 -1.74 -17.76 -19.68
N LEU A 120 -0.69 -16.95 -19.76
CA LEU A 120 0.53 -17.15 -18.97
C LEU A 120 0.26 -17.00 -17.47
N GLU A 121 -0.53 -16.00 -17.07
CA GLU A 121 -0.85 -15.76 -15.66
C GLU A 121 -1.77 -16.84 -15.09
N ALA A 122 -2.77 -17.29 -15.85
CA ALA A 122 -3.65 -18.39 -15.45
C ALA A 122 -2.88 -19.70 -15.25
N ASP A 123 -1.90 -20.00 -16.12
CA ASP A 123 -1.01 -21.16 -15.96
C ASP A 123 -0.19 -21.07 -14.66
N ARG A 124 0.37 -19.89 -14.36
CA ARG A 124 1.11 -19.63 -13.12
C ARG A 124 0.25 -19.76 -11.87
N MET A 125 -1.02 -19.34 -11.92
CA MET A 125 -1.96 -19.51 -10.82
C MET A 125 -2.18 -20.98 -10.44
N HIS A 126 -2.14 -21.89 -11.40
CA HIS A 126 -2.56 -23.29 -11.23
C HIS A 126 -1.45 -24.33 -11.29
N ASN A 127 -0.44 -24.11 -12.12
CA ASN A 127 0.53 -25.12 -12.54
C ASN A 127 1.95 -24.90 -12.03
N LEU A 128 2.14 -24.11 -10.96
CA LEU A 128 3.47 -23.85 -10.40
C LEU A 128 4.19 -25.17 -10.07
N VAL A 129 5.44 -25.28 -10.50
CA VAL A 129 6.35 -26.39 -10.19
C VAL A 129 7.62 -25.84 -9.56
N LEU A 130 7.92 -26.29 -8.36
CA LEU A 130 9.12 -25.90 -7.62
C LEU A 130 9.94 -27.12 -7.26
N THR A 131 11.24 -27.05 -7.51
CA THR A 131 12.24 -28.04 -7.06
C THR A 131 13.33 -27.33 -6.27
N ASP A 132 14.10 -28.07 -5.48
CA ASP A 132 15.19 -27.49 -4.70
C ASP A 132 16.24 -26.80 -5.57
N GLU A 133 16.44 -27.27 -6.82
CA GLU A 133 17.40 -26.70 -7.77
C GLU A 133 17.03 -25.26 -8.17
N VAL A 134 15.75 -24.88 -8.14
CA VAL A 134 15.32 -23.52 -8.48
C VAL A 134 14.99 -22.68 -7.24
N VAL A 135 14.59 -23.33 -6.14
CA VAL A 135 14.17 -22.65 -4.91
C VAL A 135 15.38 -22.22 -4.08
N LEU A 136 16.35 -23.10 -3.87
CA LEU A 136 17.48 -22.77 -2.98
C LEU A 136 18.35 -21.62 -3.52
N PRO A 137 18.70 -21.54 -4.82
CA PRO A 137 19.38 -20.36 -5.35
C PRO A 137 18.55 -19.08 -5.23
N GLU A 138 17.23 -19.14 -5.41
CA GLU A 138 16.37 -17.98 -5.28
C GLU A 138 16.26 -17.48 -3.84
N ARG A 139 16.31 -18.38 -2.87
CA ARG A 139 16.43 -18.00 -1.45
C ARG A 139 17.68 -17.15 -1.21
N ASP A 140 18.80 -17.49 -1.83
CA ASP A 140 20.03 -16.71 -1.72
C ASP A 140 19.90 -15.33 -2.39
N VAL A 141 19.13 -15.23 -3.48
CA VAL A 141 18.76 -13.93 -4.10
C VAL A 141 17.98 -13.07 -3.11
N VAL A 142 16.96 -13.62 -2.43
CA VAL A 142 16.16 -12.89 -1.44
C VAL A 142 17.02 -12.48 -0.23
N LEU A 143 17.95 -13.33 0.20
CA LEU A 143 18.93 -12.99 1.26
C LEU A 143 19.82 -11.81 0.85
N GLU A 144 20.27 -11.76 -0.42
CA GLU A 144 21.06 -10.65 -0.92
C GLU A 144 20.24 -9.38 -1.09
N GLU A 145 18.99 -9.50 -1.52
CA GLU A 145 18.07 -8.38 -1.58
C GLU A 145 17.84 -7.77 -0.18
N ARG A 146 17.65 -8.60 0.85
CA ARG A 146 17.54 -8.13 2.22
C ARG A 146 18.80 -7.39 2.66
N ARG A 147 20.00 -7.92 2.37
CA ARG A 147 21.25 -7.23 2.67
C ARG A 147 21.31 -5.86 2.01
N SER A 148 20.99 -5.82 0.73
CA SER A 148 21.03 -4.58 -0.07
C SER A 148 20.00 -3.55 0.40
N ARG A 149 18.75 -3.96 0.59
CA ARG A 149 17.64 -3.03 0.88
C ARG A 149 17.51 -2.66 2.36
N THR A 150 17.90 -3.56 3.27
CA THR A 150 17.70 -3.38 4.71
C THR A 150 19.02 -3.29 5.47
N ASP A 151 19.84 -4.35 5.43
CA ASP A 151 21.00 -4.44 6.31
C ASP A 151 22.09 -3.42 5.95
N ASN A 152 22.17 -3.02 4.69
CA ASN A 152 23.07 -1.96 4.22
C ASN A 152 22.49 -0.53 4.33
N SER A 153 21.25 -0.36 4.79
CA SER A 153 20.59 0.94 4.91
C SER A 153 20.24 1.26 6.37
N PRO A 154 20.98 2.16 7.06
CA PRO A 154 20.66 2.54 8.43
C PRO A 154 19.21 3.03 8.63
N ALA A 155 18.69 3.76 7.64
CA ALA A 155 17.30 4.23 7.67
C ALA A 155 16.28 3.08 7.57
N ALA A 156 16.58 2.02 6.78
CA ALA A 156 15.72 0.85 6.68
C ALA A 156 15.80 -0.01 7.96
N GLN A 157 16.98 -0.17 8.53
CA GLN A 157 17.17 -0.83 9.82
C GLN A 157 16.36 -0.13 10.93
N LEU A 158 16.44 1.20 11.00
CA LEU A 158 15.67 1.96 11.98
C LEU A 158 14.16 1.80 11.75
N ARG A 159 13.67 1.89 10.51
CA ARG A 159 12.24 1.68 10.20
C ARG A 159 11.74 0.29 10.61
N GLU A 160 12.55 -0.75 10.42
CA GLU A 160 12.22 -2.11 10.85
C GLU A 160 12.06 -2.19 12.37
N GLN A 161 12.96 -1.58 13.13
CA GLN A 161 12.89 -1.52 14.59
C GLN A 161 11.71 -0.68 15.09
N VAL A 162 11.44 0.45 14.44
CA VAL A 162 10.30 1.33 14.76
C VAL A 162 8.99 0.58 14.53
N ARG A 163 8.85 -0.12 13.41
CA ARG A 163 7.65 -0.89 13.10
C ARG A 163 7.44 -2.01 14.12
N ARG A 164 8.51 -2.73 14.50
CA ARG A 164 8.43 -3.75 15.55
C ARG A 164 8.07 -3.16 16.92
N ALA A 165 8.53 -1.96 17.24
CA ALA A 165 8.14 -1.24 18.45
C ALA A 165 6.71 -0.70 18.39
N LEU A 166 6.21 -0.34 17.21
CA LEU A 166 4.85 0.17 17.02
C LEU A 166 3.80 -0.96 17.13
N TYR A 167 4.06 -2.12 16.54
CA TYR A 167 3.16 -3.27 16.59
C TYR A 167 3.69 -4.30 17.60
N LEU A 168 3.10 -4.33 18.80
CA LEU A 168 3.52 -5.22 19.89
C LEU A 168 3.18 -6.69 19.62
N ASN A 169 2.04 -6.93 19.04
CA ASN A 169 1.49 -8.28 18.82
C ASN A 169 1.09 -8.54 17.37
N HIS A 170 0.67 -7.51 16.64
CA HIS A 170 0.18 -7.67 15.28
C HIS A 170 1.32 -8.04 14.30
N PRO A 171 1.06 -8.94 13.31
CA PRO A 171 2.06 -9.34 12.31
C PRO A 171 2.62 -8.20 11.45
N TYR A 172 1.98 -7.03 11.40
CA TYR A 172 2.54 -5.85 10.74
C TYR A 172 3.88 -5.38 11.35
N GLY A 173 4.22 -5.84 12.55
CA GLY A 173 5.53 -5.61 13.16
C GLY A 173 6.67 -6.45 12.55
N ARG A 174 6.39 -7.44 11.68
CA ARG A 174 7.39 -8.24 10.98
C ARG A 174 7.74 -7.59 9.64
N PRO A 175 9.01 -7.65 9.17
CA PRO A 175 9.34 -7.14 7.84
C PRO A 175 8.73 -8.01 6.74
N VAL A 176 8.20 -7.41 5.68
CA VAL A 176 7.63 -8.13 4.53
C VAL A 176 8.67 -9.03 3.86
N ILE A 177 9.93 -8.54 3.75
CA ILE A 177 11.04 -9.35 3.21
C ILE A 177 11.44 -10.50 4.13
N GLY A 178 11.01 -10.48 5.39
CA GLY A 178 11.34 -11.48 6.40
C GLY A 178 12.62 -11.18 7.21
N TRP A 179 12.74 -11.86 8.34
CA TRP A 179 13.97 -11.84 9.15
C TRP A 179 15.06 -12.72 8.52
N MET A 180 16.29 -12.25 8.47
CA MET A 180 17.44 -13.00 7.89
C MET A 180 17.54 -14.44 8.42
N SER A 181 17.30 -14.65 9.71
CA SER A 181 17.37 -15.97 10.36
C SER A 181 16.22 -16.91 9.95
N GLU A 182 15.08 -16.37 9.55
CA GLU A 182 13.90 -17.12 9.13
C GLU A 182 13.97 -17.42 7.63
N ILE A 183 14.33 -16.45 6.79
CA ILE A 183 14.52 -16.63 5.35
C ILE A 183 15.49 -17.78 5.06
N LYS A 184 16.62 -17.87 5.82
CA LYS A 184 17.61 -18.95 5.67
C LYS A 184 17.04 -20.36 5.85
N LYS A 185 15.91 -20.48 6.55
CA LYS A 185 15.28 -21.78 6.87
C LYS A 185 14.12 -22.12 5.92
N LEU A 186 13.66 -21.18 5.10
CA LEU A 186 12.57 -21.42 4.16
C LEU A 186 12.94 -22.52 3.17
N THR A 187 12.01 -23.42 2.93
CA THR A 187 12.18 -24.62 2.11
C THR A 187 11.19 -24.62 0.92
N THR A 188 11.44 -25.48 -0.02
CA THR A 188 10.50 -25.77 -1.12
C THR A 188 9.12 -26.19 -0.59
N GLU A 189 9.09 -26.99 0.47
CA GLU A 189 7.84 -27.45 1.09
C GLU A 189 7.03 -26.28 1.69
N ASN A 190 7.69 -25.36 2.44
CA ASN A 190 7.01 -24.14 2.96
C ASN A 190 6.38 -23.35 1.82
N ALA A 191 7.11 -23.10 0.72
CA ALA A 191 6.63 -22.34 -0.43
C ALA A 191 5.43 -23.03 -1.12
N LEU A 192 5.51 -24.33 -1.35
CA LEU A 192 4.43 -25.10 -1.96
C LEU A 192 3.20 -25.22 -1.04
N ALA A 193 3.40 -25.37 0.26
CA ALA A 193 2.29 -25.38 1.22
C ALA A 193 1.55 -24.05 1.23
N PHE A 194 2.29 -22.93 1.28
CA PHE A 194 1.71 -21.58 1.22
C PHE A 194 0.98 -21.31 -0.09
N TYR A 195 1.56 -21.70 -1.23
CA TYR A 195 0.92 -21.61 -2.54
C TYR A 195 -0.39 -22.40 -2.61
N ARG A 196 -0.39 -23.67 -2.18
CA ARG A 196 -1.57 -24.52 -2.19
C ARG A 196 -2.68 -23.99 -1.29
N LYS A 197 -2.31 -23.36 -0.18
CA LYS A 197 -3.21 -22.81 0.84
C LYS A 197 -3.92 -21.53 0.38
N HIS A 198 -3.22 -20.65 -0.37
CA HIS A 198 -3.67 -19.29 -0.59
C HIS A 198 -3.88 -18.89 -2.06
N TYR A 199 -3.19 -19.53 -3.01
CA TYR A 199 -3.25 -19.16 -4.42
C TYR A 199 -4.38 -19.92 -5.13
N ALA A 200 -5.56 -19.30 -5.12
CA ALA A 200 -6.78 -19.86 -5.72
C ALA A 200 -7.64 -18.75 -6.33
N PRO A 201 -8.46 -19.07 -7.35
CA PRO A 201 -9.35 -18.10 -7.99
C PRO A 201 -10.26 -17.37 -7.00
N ASN A 202 -10.86 -18.09 -6.08
CA ASN A 202 -11.77 -17.53 -5.06
C ASN A 202 -11.07 -16.73 -3.94
N ASN A 203 -9.74 -16.64 -3.96
CA ASN A 203 -8.93 -15.76 -3.10
C ASN A 203 -8.26 -14.63 -3.89
N ALA A 204 -8.67 -14.43 -5.15
CA ALA A 204 -8.02 -13.49 -6.05
C ALA A 204 -9.03 -12.54 -6.72
N MET A 205 -8.50 -11.43 -7.24
CA MET A 205 -9.19 -10.52 -8.15
C MET A 205 -8.30 -10.26 -9.36
N LEU A 206 -8.85 -10.50 -10.53
CA LEU A 206 -8.24 -10.16 -11.81
C LEU A 206 -8.74 -8.77 -12.24
N ILE A 207 -7.84 -7.85 -12.51
CA ILE A 207 -8.16 -6.51 -12.99
C ILE A 207 -7.49 -6.30 -14.33
N ILE A 208 -8.28 -6.00 -15.35
CA ILE A 208 -7.82 -5.70 -16.70
C ILE A 208 -8.14 -4.24 -17.00
N ALA A 209 -7.14 -3.47 -17.43
CA ALA A 209 -7.32 -2.07 -17.81
C ALA A 209 -6.68 -1.80 -19.17
N GLY A 210 -7.25 -0.88 -19.93
CA GLY A 210 -6.69 -0.42 -21.20
C GLY A 210 -7.62 -0.55 -22.39
N ASP A 211 -7.05 -0.71 -23.57
CA ASP A 211 -7.77 -0.83 -24.83
C ASP A 211 -8.35 -2.25 -25.01
N VAL A 212 -9.39 -2.51 -24.23
CA VAL A 212 -10.05 -3.81 -24.11
C VAL A 212 -11.56 -3.61 -24.03
N SER A 213 -12.37 -4.62 -24.40
CA SER A 213 -13.80 -4.62 -24.11
C SER A 213 -14.15 -5.65 -23.04
N VAL A 214 -15.21 -5.39 -22.29
CA VAL A 214 -15.71 -6.29 -21.23
C VAL A 214 -16.01 -7.67 -21.78
N GLU A 215 -16.62 -7.75 -22.99
CA GLU A 215 -16.98 -9.01 -23.66
C GLU A 215 -15.75 -9.84 -23.97
N ASN A 216 -14.70 -9.20 -24.53
CA ASN A 216 -13.44 -9.90 -24.85
C ASN A 216 -12.73 -10.39 -23.58
N VAL A 217 -12.68 -9.54 -22.54
CA VAL A 217 -12.09 -9.93 -21.25
C VAL A 217 -12.86 -11.08 -20.61
N ARG A 218 -14.21 -11.06 -20.66
CA ARG A 218 -15.04 -12.15 -20.14
C ARG A 218 -14.73 -13.47 -20.85
N MET A 219 -14.74 -13.48 -22.18
CA MET A 219 -14.44 -14.67 -22.98
C MET A 219 -13.07 -15.25 -22.64
N LEU A 220 -12.05 -14.40 -22.54
CA LEU A 220 -10.68 -14.83 -22.19
C LEU A 220 -10.57 -15.30 -20.73
N ALA A 221 -11.24 -14.63 -19.79
CA ALA A 221 -11.26 -15.02 -18.39
C ALA A 221 -11.95 -16.38 -18.20
N GLU A 222 -13.09 -16.62 -18.84
CA GLU A 222 -13.79 -17.91 -18.83
C GLU A 222 -12.92 -19.01 -19.46
N LYS A 223 -12.22 -18.70 -20.55
CA LYS A 223 -11.35 -19.67 -21.26
C LYS A 223 -10.15 -20.10 -20.43
N TYR A 224 -9.45 -19.17 -19.78
CA TYR A 224 -8.15 -19.44 -19.14
C TYR A 224 -8.24 -19.62 -17.63
N TYR A 225 -9.08 -18.84 -16.95
CA TYR A 225 -9.22 -18.90 -15.49
C TYR A 225 -10.41 -19.75 -15.06
N GLY A 226 -11.47 -19.84 -15.88
CA GLY A 226 -12.67 -20.64 -15.58
C GLY A 226 -12.39 -22.10 -15.23
N PRO A 227 -11.50 -22.83 -15.95
CA PRO A 227 -11.16 -24.22 -15.65
C PRO A 227 -10.38 -24.42 -14.35
N ILE A 228 -9.82 -23.38 -13.73
CA ILE A 228 -9.04 -23.48 -12.50
C ILE A 228 -9.99 -23.73 -11.32
N PRO A 229 -9.83 -24.82 -10.56
CA PRO A 229 -10.76 -25.11 -9.45
C PRO A 229 -10.59 -24.12 -8.29
N SER A 230 -11.70 -23.76 -7.65
CA SER A 230 -11.69 -23.09 -6.36
C SER A 230 -11.05 -23.99 -5.28
N ARG A 231 -10.59 -23.37 -4.19
CA ARG A 231 -10.01 -24.09 -3.03
C ARG A 231 -10.64 -23.62 -1.73
N VAL A 232 -10.55 -24.43 -0.70
CA VAL A 232 -10.85 -23.98 0.67
C VAL A 232 -9.70 -23.10 1.13
N VAL A 233 -9.95 -21.79 1.17
CA VAL A 233 -8.99 -20.81 1.68
C VAL A 233 -9.33 -20.53 3.14
N PRO A 234 -8.36 -20.63 4.06
CA PRO A 234 -8.63 -20.36 5.48
C PRO A 234 -9.04 -18.89 5.69
N ALA A 235 -9.93 -18.67 6.65
CA ALA A 235 -10.25 -17.33 7.10
C ALA A 235 -9.00 -16.66 7.69
N ARG A 236 -8.84 -15.38 7.44
CA ARG A 236 -7.74 -14.58 8.01
C ARG A 236 -8.05 -14.32 9.49
N VAL A 237 -7.28 -14.94 10.36
CA VAL A 237 -7.35 -14.72 11.81
C VAL A 237 -6.02 -14.14 12.26
N ARG A 238 -6.04 -12.87 12.70
CA ARG A 238 -4.84 -12.16 13.15
C ARG A 238 -4.97 -11.73 14.59
N PRO A 239 -3.87 -11.78 15.39
CA PRO A 239 -3.85 -11.21 16.73
C PRO A 239 -4.18 -9.73 16.65
N LYS A 240 -5.03 -9.23 17.54
CA LYS A 240 -5.31 -7.80 17.65
C LYS A 240 -4.14 -7.09 18.31
N GLU A 241 -3.85 -5.87 17.84
CA GLU A 241 -2.89 -5.00 18.50
C GLU A 241 -3.46 -4.52 19.86
N PRO A 242 -2.75 -4.71 20.98
CA PRO A 242 -3.21 -4.23 22.26
C PRO A 242 -3.11 -2.70 22.37
N PRO A 243 -3.93 -2.06 23.22
CA PRO A 243 -3.82 -0.61 23.47
C PRO A 243 -2.43 -0.22 23.97
N HIS A 244 -1.84 0.78 23.36
CA HIS A 244 -0.56 1.34 23.80
C HIS A 244 -0.77 2.23 25.03
N ARG A 245 0.12 2.11 26.03
CA ARG A 245 0.04 2.84 27.31
C ARG A 245 1.33 3.60 27.67
N ALA A 246 2.35 3.49 26.81
CA ALA A 246 3.63 4.12 27.03
C ALA A 246 4.28 4.52 25.72
N ALA A 247 4.81 5.73 25.63
CA ALA A 247 5.65 6.19 24.53
C ALA A 247 6.93 5.34 24.42
N ARG A 248 7.36 5.08 23.20
CA ARG A 248 8.59 4.34 22.92
C ARG A 248 9.55 5.19 22.13
N ARG A 249 10.86 4.95 22.34
CA ARG A 249 11.90 5.67 21.65
C ARG A 249 12.93 4.67 21.11
N VAL A 250 13.24 4.77 19.82
CA VAL A 250 14.23 3.97 19.13
C VAL A 250 15.30 4.89 18.57
N VAL A 251 16.56 4.69 18.96
CA VAL A 251 17.70 5.50 18.50
C VAL A 251 18.71 4.60 17.84
N LEU A 252 19.07 4.92 16.60
CA LEU A 252 20.13 4.23 15.87
C LEU A 252 21.26 5.22 15.56
N LYS A 253 22.49 4.87 15.96
CA LYS A 253 23.72 5.55 15.55
C LYS A 253 24.45 4.70 14.51
N ASN A 254 24.94 5.32 13.44
CA ASN A 254 25.67 4.57 12.42
C ASN A 254 26.65 5.49 11.68
N VAL A 255 27.85 4.99 11.40
CA VAL A 255 28.93 5.72 10.72
C VAL A 255 28.59 6.12 9.27
N ARG A 256 27.62 5.45 8.65
CA ARG A 256 27.13 5.77 7.28
C ARG A 256 26.10 6.89 7.26
N VAL A 257 25.61 7.33 8.40
CA VAL A 257 24.65 8.43 8.50
C VAL A 257 25.40 9.76 8.47
N ARG A 258 25.02 10.64 7.55
CA ARG A 258 25.64 11.98 7.43
C ARG A 258 24.79 13.07 8.09
N LEU A 259 23.48 12.97 7.97
CA LEU A 259 22.54 13.93 8.54
C LEU A 259 21.59 13.20 9.50
N PRO A 260 21.38 13.74 10.71
CA PRO A 260 20.43 13.16 11.62
C PRO A 260 19.00 13.32 11.09
N SER A 261 18.09 12.46 11.54
CA SER A 261 16.66 12.62 11.30
C SER A 261 15.87 12.20 12.52
N TRP A 262 14.73 12.86 12.71
CA TRP A 262 13.76 12.57 13.74
C TRP A 262 12.42 12.27 13.11
N SER A 263 11.71 11.25 13.62
CA SER A 263 10.30 11.05 13.29
C SER A 263 9.53 10.49 14.48
N ARG A 264 8.21 10.66 14.44
CA ARG A 264 7.30 10.04 15.39
C ARG A 264 6.16 9.40 14.61
N THR A 265 5.94 8.11 14.85
CA THR A 265 4.89 7.32 14.22
C THR A 265 3.88 6.92 15.28
N TYR A 266 2.61 7.14 14.98
CA TYR A 266 1.45 6.84 15.81
C TYR A 266 0.67 5.69 15.20
N LEU A 267 0.11 4.81 16.03
CA LEU A 267 -0.92 3.90 15.59
C LEU A 267 -2.18 4.70 15.22
N ALA A 268 -2.74 4.44 14.07
CA ALA A 268 -3.89 5.17 13.53
C ALA A 268 -4.99 4.23 13.02
N PRO A 269 -6.26 4.64 13.01
CA PRO A 269 -7.31 3.89 12.34
C PRO A 269 -6.96 3.65 10.87
N SER A 270 -7.50 2.56 10.32
CA SER A 270 -7.47 2.26 8.87
C SER A 270 -8.90 2.21 8.32
N TYR A 271 -9.04 2.02 7.00
CA TYR A 271 -10.35 1.79 6.38
C TYR A 271 -11.07 0.55 6.93
N ALA A 272 -10.33 -0.43 7.47
CA ALA A 272 -10.88 -1.67 8.00
C ALA A 272 -10.97 -1.72 9.53
N ALA A 273 -10.09 -1.01 10.25
CA ALA A 273 -9.93 -1.13 11.70
C ALA A 273 -9.91 0.22 12.43
N GLY A 274 -10.29 0.21 13.70
CA GLY A 274 -10.36 1.40 14.54
C GLY A 274 -11.57 2.28 14.26
N GLU A 275 -11.49 3.55 14.66
CA GLU A 275 -12.55 4.53 14.44
C GLU A 275 -12.54 5.07 13.01
N LYS A 276 -13.22 4.39 12.10
CA LYS A 276 -13.24 4.68 10.65
C LYS A 276 -13.66 6.11 10.29
N ARG A 277 -14.42 6.79 11.15
CA ARG A 277 -14.81 8.22 10.98
C ARG A 277 -13.59 9.15 10.87
N HIS A 278 -12.41 8.73 11.33
CA HIS A 278 -11.19 9.52 11.31
C HIS A 278 -10.33 9.29 10.05
N VAL A 279 -10.62 8.30 9.22
CA VAL A 279 -9.74 7.90 8.11
C VAL A 279 -9.57 9.03 7.10
N TYR A 280 -10.65 9.52 6.50
CA TYR A 280 -10.59 10.66 5.54
C TYR A 280 -10.09 11.96 6.20
N PRO A 281 -10.52 12.30 7.43
CA PRO A 281 -9.93 13.43 8.17
C PRO A 281 -8.42 13.29 8.41
N LEU A 282 -7.88 12.08 8.61
CA LEU A 282 -6.43 11.85 8.75
C LEU A 282 -5.65 12.04 7.45
N GLU A 283 -6.23 11.71 6.30
CA GLU A 283 -5.63 12.02 5.00
C GLU A 283 -5.50 13.55 4.81
N VAL A 284 -6.58 14.27 5.13
CA VAL A 284 -6.57 15.75 5.07
C VAL A 284 -5.60 16.32 6.11
N LEU A 285 -5.56 15.79 7.33
CA LEU A 285 -4.62 16.20 8.39
C LEU A 285 -3.16 16.04 7.95
N ALA A 286 -2.82 14.90 7.36
CA ALA A 286 -1.47 14.66 6.84
C ALA A 286 -1.07 15.70 5.78
N GLN A 287 -1.98 16.04 4.89
CA GLN A 287 -1.76 17.06 3.88
C GLN A 287 -1.62 18.47 4.48
N VAL A 288 -2.45 18.82 5.45
CA VAL A 288 -2.38 20.14 6.14
C VAL A 288 -1.10 20.28 6.95
N LEU A 289 -0.72 19.23 7.69
CA LEU A 289 0.50 19.25 8.51
C LEU A 289 1.77 19.17 7.67
N GLY A 290 1.82 18.28 6.66
CA GLY A 290 3.07 17.92 6.02
C GLY A 290 3.05 17.72 4.51
N GLY A 291 1.98 18.05 3.81
CA GLY A 291 1.81 17.84 2.38
C GLY A 291 2.50 18.91 1.50
N GLY A 292 3.81 19.09 1.63
CA GLY A 292 4.61 19.96 0.76
C GLY A 292 4.91 21.34 1.36
N SER A 293 5.41 22.26 0.53
CA SER A 293 5.97 23.54 0.98
C SER A 293 4.97 24.51 1.61
N THR A 294 3.68 24.34 1.36
CA THR A 294 2.61 25.17 1.94
C THR A 294 2.04 24.61 3.23
N SER A 295 2.46 23.42 3.66
CA SER A 295 2.01 22.75 4.87
C SER A 295 2.51 23.44 6.14
N ARG A 296 1.81 23.22 7.28
CA ARG A 296 2.11 23.87 8.54
C ARG A 296 3.55 23.60 9.01
N LEU A 297 3.97 22.34 9.07
CA LEU A 297 5.29 21.96 9.58
C LEU A 297 6.41 22.50 8.71
N TYR A 298 6.25 22.45 7.39
CA TYR A 298 7.25 23.00 6.47
C TYR A 298 7.39 24.52 6.65
N ARG A 299 6.29 25.26 6.65
CA ARG A 299 6.32 26.71 6.83
C ARG A 299 6.97 27.10 8.17
N LYS A 300 6.56 26.44 9.27
CA LYS A 300 7.02 26.80 10.61
C LYS A 300 8.49 26.44 10.83
N LEU A 301 8.91 25.22 10.47
CA LEU A 301 10.23 24.69 10.83
C LEU A 301 11.29 24.99 9.76
N VAL A 302 10.90 24.97 8.48
CA VAL A 302 11.85 25.17 7.38
C VAL A 302 11.94 26.65 6.97
N VAL A 303 10.78 27.33 6.81
CA VAL A 303 10.76 28.72 6.29
C VAL A 303 10.91 29.74 7.42
N GLU A 304 9.98 29.74 8.40
CA GLU A 304 9.93 30.79 9.43
C GLU A 304 11.06 30.66 10.47
N ARG A 305 11.21 29.47 11.08
CA ARG A 305 12.28 29.24 12.08
C ARG A 305 13.64 28.93 11.45
N GLY A 306 13.66 28.46 10.22
CA GLY A 306 14.88 28.18 9.47
C GLY A 306 15.80 27.13 10.08
N ILE A 307 15.30 26.26 10.98
CA ILE A 307 16.07 25.24 11.73
C ILE A 307 16.07 23.88 11.04
N ALA A 308 15.10 23.60 10.17
CA ALA A 308 14.97 22.34 9.45
C ALA A 308 15.35 22.49 7.98
N SER A 309 15.82 21.42 7.35
CA SER A 309 15.97 21.27 5.91
C SER A 309 14.72 20.64 5.28
N SER A 310 13.99 19.81 6.02
CA SER A 310 12.72 19.21 5.62
C SER A 310 11.86 18.94 6.84
N ALA A 311 10.55 19.04 6.68
CA ALA A 311 9.54 18.64 7.66
C ALA A 311 8.28 18.21 6.94
N GLY A 312 7.58 17.20 7.47
CA GLY A 312 6.35 16.71 6.85
C GLY A 312 5.57 15.75 7.74
N ALA A 313 4.44 15.33 7.19
CA ALA A 313 3.55 14.33 7.80
C ALA A 313 3.02 13.39 6.70
N TRP A 314 2.62 12.20 7.10
CA TRP A 314 2.02 11.20 6.22
C TRP A 314 1.01 10.35 7.00
N TYR A 315 0.09 9.75 6.27
CA TYR A 315 -0.87 8.80 6.79
C TYR A 315 -0.97 7.60 5.86
N SER A 316 -1.03 6.40 6.45
CA SER A 316 -1.27 5.14 5.74
C SER A 316 -2.42 4.42 6.43
N GLY A 317 -3.62 4.58 5.87
CA GLY A 317 -4.85 3.93 6.33
C GLY A 317 -5.15 2.61 5.60
N ASP A 318 -4.28 2.22 4.70
CA ASP A 318 -4.44 1.04 3.85
C ASP A 318 -3.97 -0.22 4.60
N GLY A 319 -4.92 -0.97 5.16
CA GLY A 319 -4.65 -2.20 5.89
C GLY A 319 -5.90 -2.83 6.46
N LEU A 320 -5.86 -4.14 6.75
CA LEU A 320 -6.94 -4.87 7.43
C LEU A 320 -6.97 -4.62 8.94
N ASP A 321 -5.88 -4.07 9.49
CA ASP A 321 -5.77 -3.68 10.89
C ASP A 321 -5.28 -2.22 10.97
N TYR A 322 -4.93 -1.75 12.18
CA TYR A 322 -4.48 -0.37 12.38
C TYR A 322 -3.38 0.03 11.42
N GLY A 323 -3.52 1.22 10.86
CA GLY A 323 -2.53 1.92 10.04
C GLY A 323 -1.59 2.80 10.87
N GLU A 324 -0.93 3.72 10.19
CA GLU A 324 0.11 4.56 10.77
C GLU A 324 -0.09 6.02 10.37
N PHE A 325 0.07 6.93 11.33
CA PHE A 325 0.23 8.37 11.08
C PHE A 325 1.63 8.78 11.51
N GLY A 326 2.38 9.49 10.66
CA GLY A 326 3.74 9.87 10.98
C GLY A 326 4.04 11.34 10.72
N VAL A 327 4.95 11.89 11.53
CA VAL A 327 5.57 13.20 11.33
C VAL A 327 7.08 13.04 11.33
N TYR A 328 7.77 13.84 10.54
CA TYR A 328 9.23 13.79 10.46
C TYR A 328 9.84 15.17 10.29
N VAL A 329 11.10 15.29 10.70
CA VAL A 329 11.90 16.49 10.50
C VAL A 329 13.38 16.12 10.39
N SER A 330 14.10 16.83 9.53
CA SER A 330 15.54 16.74 9.39
C SER A 330 16.17 18.11 9.59
N PRO A 331 17.30 18.23 10.33
CA PRO A 331 17.96 19.50 10.55
C PRO A 331 18.64 20.03 9.29
N LYS A 332 18.97 21.32 9.30
CA LYS A 332 20.04 21.84 8.45
C LYS A 332 21.39 21.25 8.87
N ALA A 333 22.37 21.32 7.96
CA ALA A 333 23.71 20.87 8.26
C ALA A 333 24.24 21.54 9.55
N GLY A 334 24.74 20.72 10.50
CA GLY A 334 25.20 21.19 11.82
C GLY A 334 24.09 21.50 12.83
N GLY A 335 22.81 21.32 12.49
CA GLY A 335 21.69 21.56 13.40
C GLY A 335 21.54 20.47 14.46
N ASP A 336 21.06 20.89 15.65
CA ASP A 336 20.84 20.01 16.79
C ASP A 336 19.49 19.30 16.67
N ILE A 337 19.49 17.97 16.74
CA ILE A 337 18.30 17.14 16.66
C ILE A 337 17.36 17.34 17.85
N GLN A 338 17.89 17.69 19.04
CA GLN A 338 17.06 17.97 20.22
C GLN A 338 16.27 19.27 20.09
N VAL A 339 16.88 20.28 19.49
CA VAL A 339 16.19 21.56 19.18
C VAL A 339 15.04 21.29 18.22
N LEU A 340 15.25 20.44 17.20
CA LEU A 340 14.21 20.07 16.27
C LEU A 340 13.09 19.22 16.88
N GLU A 341 13.43 18.27 17.74
CA GLU A 341 12.42 17.49 18.47
C GLU A 341 11.53 18.41 19.31
N ASN A 342 12.12 19.31 20.08
CA ASN A 342 11.37 20.27 20.90
C ASN A 342 10.46 21.14 20.01
N ALA A 343 10.99 21.68 18.92
CA ALA A 343 10.24 22.50 17.99
C ALA A 343 9.09 21.74 17.32
N MET A 344 9.29 20.46 16.96
CA MET A 344 8.21 19.61 16.41
C MET A 344 7.12 19.37 17.46
N VAL A 345 7.49 19.06 18.69
CA VAL A 345 6.52 18.84 19.78
C VAL A 345 5.71 20.11 20.07
N GLU A 346 6.38 21.27 20.11
CA GLU A 346 5.72 22.58 20.27
C GLU A 346 4.70 22.82 19.14
N GLU A 347 5.09 22.60 17.87
CA GLU A 347 4.20 22.84 16.73
C GLU A 347 3.01 21.87 16.67
N LEU A 348 3.18 20.60 17.05
CA LEU A 348 2.07 19.66 17.15
C LEU A 348 1.10 20.07 18.28
N ALA A 349 1.63 20.48 19.43
CA ALA A 349 0.80 20.98 20.53
C ALA A 349 0.05 22.28 20.14
N ALA A 350 0.74 23.21 19.47
CA ALA A 350 0.15 24.43 18.94
C ALA A 350 -0.96 24.12 17.92
N ALA A 351 -0.74 23.17 17.02
CA ALA A 351 -1.75 22.75 16.03
C ALA A 351 -3.04 22.22 16.69
N ILE A 352 -2.90 21.43 17.77
CA ILE A 352 -4.06 20.92 18.54
C ILE A 352 -4.76 22.03 19.32
N LYS A 353 -4.01 23.01 19.84
CA LYS A 353 -4.55 24.12 20.65
C LYS A 353 -5.23 25.19 19.81
N GLU A 354 -4.58 25.61 18.72
CA GLU A 354 -5.03 26.70 17.84
C GLU A 354 -6.06 26.25 16.80
N GLY A 355 -6.02 24.97 16.43
CA GLY A 355 -6.84 24.43 15.36
C GLY A 355 -6.23 24.61 13.97
N PHE A 356 -7.01 24.20 12.98
CA PHE A 356 -6.65 24.32 11.57
C PHE A 356 -7.56 25.34 10.89
N GLN A 357 -6.98 26.25 10.14
CA GLN A 357 -7.76 27.26 9.41
C GLN A 357 -8.57 26.62 8.29
N PRO A 358 -9.85 27.01 8.08
CA PRO A 358 -10.67 26.46 6.99
C PRO A 358 -9.97 26.55 5.63
N ALA A 359 -9.28 27.67 5.35
CA ALA A 359 -8.54 27.86 4.09
C ALA A 359 -7.39 26.86 3.90
N ASP A 360 -6.72 26.40 4.96
CA ASP A 360 -5.66 25.39 4.88
C ASP A 360 -6.25 24.01 4.57
N ILE A 361 -7.41 23.70 5.17
CA ILE A 361 -8.15 22.44 4.91
C ILE A 361 -8.67 22.41 3.48
N ASP A 362 -9.29 23.49 3.00
CA ASP A 362 -9.80 23.57 1.63
C ASP A 362 -8.67 23.46 0.61
N ARG A 363 -7.50 24.07 0.87
CA ARG A 363 -6.32 23.90 0.05
C ARG A 363 -5.82 22.45 0.06
N ALA A 364 -5.77 21.80 1.21
CA ALA A 364 -5.37 20.39 1.33
C ALA A 364 -6.31 19.47 0.54
N LYS A 365 -7.63 19.62 0.68
CA LYS A 365 -8.63 18.86 -0.09
C LYS A 365 -8.46 19.05 -1.60
N LYS A 366 -8.23 20.28 -2.07
CA LYS A 366 -7.97 20.58 -3.48
C LYS A 366 -6.70 19.89 -3.99
N LEU A 367 -5.61 19.91 -3.21
CA LEU A 367 -4.35 19.26 -3.58
C LEU A 367 -4.48 17.74 -3.65
N ILE A 368 -5.13 17.12 -2.66
CA ILE A 368 -5.41 15.68 -2.63
C ILE A 368 -6.24 15.28 -3.85
N SER A 369 -7.33 16.01 -4.12
CA SER A 369 -8.21 15.75 -5.26
C SER A 369 -7.47 15.93 -6.60
N ALA A 370 -6.65 16.97 -6.74
CA ALA A 370 -5.85 17.19 -7.95
C ALA A 370 -4.84 16.04 -8.18
N GLN A 371 -4.14 15.60 -7.13
CA GLN A 371 -3.23 14.45 -7.22
C GLN A 371 -3.95 13.17 -7.66
N ALA A 372 -5.16 12.92 -7.14
CA ALA A 372 -5.97 11.77 -7.55
C ALA A 372 -6.40 11.87 -9.02
N ILE A 373 -6.75 13.06 -9.51
CA ILE A 373 -7.09 13.29 -10.93
C ILE A 373 -5.88 13.00 -11.82
N TYR A 374 -4.70 13.54 -11.49
CA TYR A 374 -3.47 13.27 -12.27
C TYR A 374 -3.05 11.79 -12.23
N ALA A 375 -3.26 11.12 -11.10
CA ALA A 375 -2.95 9.70 -10.99
C ALA A 375 -3.78 8.85 -11.98
N ARG A 376 -5.00 9.26 -12.32
CA ARG A 376 -5.89 8.55 -13.28
C ARG A 376 -5.34 8.49 -14.71
N ASP A 377 -4.42 9.37 -15.08
CA ASP A 377 -3.82 9.35 -16.41
C ASP A 377 -2.95 8.11 -16.65
N GLY A 378 -2.48 7.48 -15.59
CA GLY A 378 -1.73 6.24 -15.66
C GLY A 378 -2.66 5.00 -15.69
N ILE A 379 -2.46 4.12 -16.68
CA ILE A 379 -3.22 2.85 -16.82
C ILE A 379 -3.20 1.99 -15.55
N ARG A 380 -2.21 2.15 -14.69
CA ARG A 380 -2.01 1.40 -13.45
C ARG A 380 -2.85 1.92 -12.28
N ALA A 381 -3.33 3.14 -12.32
CA ALA A 381 -3.97 3.80 -11.17
C ALA A 381 -5.24 3.07 -10.71
N GLY A 382 -6.18 2.82 -11.63
CA GLY A 382 -7.40 2.09 -11.33
C GLY A 382 -7.15 0.67 -10.80
N PRO A 383 -6.35 -0.16 -11.51
CA PRO A 383 -5.98 -1.49 -11.03
C PRO A 383 -5.32 -1.51 -9.64
N ASN A 384 -4.47 -0.53 -9.32
CA ASN A 384 -3.87 -0.43 -7.99
C ASN A 384 -4.92 -0.06 -6.93
N ALA A 385 -5.71 0.99 -7.15
CA ALA A 385 -6.70 1.46 -6.18
C ALA A 385 -7.74 0.37 -5.87
N ILE A 386 -8.30 -0.27 -6.90
CA ILE A 386 -9.34 -1.30 -6.75
C ILE A 386 -8.75 -2.58 -6.14
N GLY A 387 -7.57 -3.02 -6.59
CA GLY A 387 -6.93 -4.22 -6.06
C GLY A 387 -6.53 -4.08 -4.61
N GLN A 388 -5.99 -2.92 -4.21
CA GLN A 388 -5.67 -2.61 -2.83
C GLN A 388 -6.94 -2.57 -1.97
N ALA A 389 -7.97 -1.86 -2.39
CA ALA A 389 -9.26 -1.80 -1.73
C ALA A 389 -9.86 -3.21 -1.50
N PHE A 390 -9.88 -4.04 -2.54
CA PHE A 390 -10.37 -5.42 -2.45
C PHE A 390 -9.63 -6.26 -1.41
N THR A 391 -8.30 -6.14 -1.36
CA THR A 391 -7.48 -6.95 -0.44
C THR A 391 -7.58 -6.50 1.00
N GLN A 392 -8.06 -5.27 1.22
CA GLN A 392 -8.19 -4.61 2.52
C GLN A 392 -9.66 -4.49 3.00
N GLY A 393 -10.58 -5.16 2.32
CA GLY A 393 -11.98 -5.24 2.74
C GLY A 393 -12.85 -4.05 2.37
N GLN A 394 -12.38 -3.20 1.45
CA GLN A 394 -13.16 -2.14 0.83
C GLN A 394 -13.83 -2.64 -0.46
N THR A 395 -14.79 -1.89 -0.96
CA THR A 395 -15.53 -2.17 -2.19
C THR A 395 -15.07 -1.25 -3.34
N ILE A 396 -15.50 -1.54 -4.55
CA ILE A 396 -15.30 -0.66 -5.72
C ILE A 396 -16.00 0.68 -5.48
N GLU A 397 -17.19 0.65 -4.89
CA GLU A 397 -17.98 1.84 -4.54
C GLU A 397 -17.24 2.73 -3.53
N ASP A 398 -16.48 2.15 -2.60
CA ASP A 398 -15.65 2.91 -1.67
C ASP A 398 -14.54 3.69 -2.39
N VAL A 399 -13.92 3.07 -3.41
CA VAL A 399 -12.90 3.72 -4.26
C VAL A 399 -13.52 4.84 -5.09
N GLU A 400 -14.67 4.58 -5.70
CA GLU A 400 -15.38 5.57 -6.52
C GLU A 400 -15.89 6.76 -5.70
N ALA A 401 -16.34 6.54 -4.46
CA ALA A 401 -16.84 7.57 -3.55
C ALA A 401 -15.73 8.35 -2.80
N TRP A 402 -14.47 7.94 -2.93
CA TRP A 402 -13.37 8.54 -2.17
C TRP A 402 -13.23 10.07 -2.39
N PRO A 403 -13.32 10.63 -3.63
CA PRO A 403 -13.20 12.08 -3.84
C PRO A 403 -14.30 12.88 -3.13
N GLU A 404 -15.53 12.34 -3.12
CA GLU A 404 -16.67 12.98 -2.43
C GLU A 404 -16.44 12.97 -0.91
N ARG A 405 -16.00 11.83 -0.36
CA ARG A 405 -15.71 11.68 1.07
C ARG A 405 -14.59 12.63 1.54
N ILE A 406 -13.53 12.80 0.74
CA ILE A 406 -12.48 13.81 1.02
C ILE A 406 -13.06 15.22 0.95
N SER A 407 -13.86 15.52 -0.06
CA SER A 407 -14.49 16.85 -0.21
C SER A 407 -15.39 17.20 0.97
N ALA A 408 -16.10 16.22 1.55
CA ALA A 408 -17.01 16.38 2.69
C ALA A 408 -16.32 16.58 4.05
N VAL A 409 -14.99 16.37 4.15
CA VAL A 409 -14.26 16.52 5.43
C VAL A 409 -14.35 17.96 5.94
N THR A 410 -14.70 18.10 7.24
CA THR A 410 -14.82 19.40 7.91
C THR A 410 -13.62 19.70 8.82
N PRO A 411 -13.38 20.98 9.19
CA PRO A 411 -12.33 21.36 10.14
C PRO A 411 -12.46 20.66 11.50
N GLU A 412 -13.69 20.50 11.99
CA GLU A 412 -14.00 19.86 13.27
C GLU A 412 -13.63 18.38 13.24
N GLN A 413 -13.87 17.70 12.12
CA GLN A 413 -13.49 16.30 11.91
C GLN A 413 -11.97 16.14 11.86
N VAL A 414 -11.25 17.04 11.18
CA VAL A 414 -9.77 17.05 11.15
C VAL A 414 -9.21 17.25 12.56
N MET A 415 -9.78 18.16 13.33
CA MET A 415 -9.38 18.40 14.72
C MET A 415 -9.68 17.19 15.61
N ALA A 416 -10.85 16.56 15.46
CA ALA A 416 -11.21 15.37 16.22
C ALA A 416 -10.24 14.20 15.90
N ALA A 417 -9.88 14.02 14.64
CA ALA A 417 -8.91 13.01 14.22
C ALA A 417 -7.50 13.30 14.76
N ALA A 418 -7.05 14.56 14.74
CA ALA A 418 -5.78 14.97 15.32
C ALA A 418 -5.69 14.63 16.81
N LYS A 419 -6.74 14.97 17.58
CA LYS A 419 -6.82 14.67 19.03
C LYS A 419 -6.87 13.17 19.32
N ALA A 420 -7.51 12.40 18.45
CA ALA A 420 -7.63 10.94 18.61
C ALA A 420 -6.32 10.19 18.32
N VAL A 421 -5.47 10.71 17.41
CA VAL A 421 -4.30 9.98 16.91
C VAL A 421 -2.98 10.53 17.43
N LEU A 422 -2.83 11.87 17.60
CA LEU A 422 -1.55 12.46 18.05
C LEU A 422 -1.34 12.29 19.56
N ILE A 423 -1.53 11.07 20.06
CA ILE A 423 -1.37 10.68 21.46
C ILE A 423 0.02 10.10 21.65
N VAL A 424 0.85 10.74 22.46
CA VAL A 424 2.27 10.38 22.63
C VAL A 424 2.44 8.95 23.13
N GLU A 425 1.59 8.47 24.03
CA GLU A 425 1.60 7.12 24.58
C GLU A 425 1.37 6.04 23.51
N SER A 426 0.66 6.39 22.44
CA SER A 426 0.40 5.50 21.28
C SER A 426 1.41 5.66 20.15
N SER A 427 2.63 6.15 20.46
CA SER A 427 3.64 6.47 19.46
C SER A 427 4.98 5.83 19.70
N VAL A 428 5.78 5.80 18.63
CA VAL A 428 7.21 5.48 18.63
C VAL A 428 7.96 6.67 18.05
N THR A 429 8.81 7.30 18.87
CA THR A 429 9.78 8.29 18.40
C THR A 429 11.01 7.60 17.88
N SER A 430 11.48 7.93 16.69
CA SER A 430 12.71 7.38 16.12
C SER A 430 13.72 8.46 15.78
N ILE A 431 14.99 8.17 16.05
CA ILE A 431 16.10 9.08 15.79
C ILE A 431 17.22 8.31 15.12
N LEU A 432 17.63 8.80 13.97
CA LEU A 432 18.83 8.33 13.26
C LEU A 432 19.93 9.35 13.44
N LEU A 433 21.09 8.91 13.93
CA LEU A 433 22.21 9.80 14.23
C LEU A 433 23.48 9.37 13.50
N PRO A 434 24.33 10.33 13.09
CA PRO A 434 25.70 10.01 12.72
C PRO A 434 26.47 9.46 13.93
N GLU A 435 27.40 8.56 13.66
CA GLU A 435 28.35 8.05 14.63
C GLU A 435 29.76 8.41 14.16
N ALA A 436 30.61 8.87 15.06
CA ALA A 436 32.03 9.13 14.73
C ALA A 436 32.69 7.83 14.30
N ALA A 437 33.44 7.85 13.21
CA ALA A 437 34.32 6.74 12.87
C ALA A 437 35.34 6.57 14.02
N LYS A 438 35.42 5.33 14.52
CA LYS A 438 36.42 5.00 15.55
C LYS A 438 37.81 4.98 14.94
#